data_7c8a0a6a0c965489f32f78d0772e6db1
#
_entry.id   7c8a0a6a0c965489f32f78d0772e6db1
#
_cell.length_a   1.000
_cell.length_b   1.000
_cell.length_c   1.000
_cell.angle_alpha   90.00
_cell.angle_beta   90.00
_cell.angle_gamma   90.00
#
_symmetry.space_group_name_H-M   'P 1'
#
loop_
_entity.id
_entity.type
_entity.pdbx_description
1 polymer ?
#
loop_
_entity_poly.entity_id
_entity_poly.type
_entity_poly.pdbx_seq_one_letter_code
_entity_poly.pdbx_strand_id
1 'polypeptide(L)'
;MNRLFVPLVALVAPLVLGSCNKLLDELPDERVQLDTPEKIRLALSNAYPITSFAYACEMSTDNVDDYGTDNPNFTKFTYDLVYWNDGPEYNQSDGMRALWRAHYLAIQHANAALEAIDKLGGGTELNPHKGEALVARAYSHFVLVNLFGKHYNTSTSSTDLGVPYMTAPEVTLNPQYTRNTVAEVYAAIDKDLTEGLPLISDSYYKQKAYHFNKAAAEAFAARFYLYYEQWDKAIEHATKALDGKAPRRWSDFQVASIVGAKTEDAYAKLYTRESVTANFLLQPVASNAVDYFSYAQMKRFSMTHRTAEEVFIGENIWRSSTTPQADYWQVPFVSSSYNYRDVINQSKYPYYASKKGNTLVVPFTAEETLLVRAEAEIIKKQYDAAVTDLNTWTAAYLNTTKNTFTKDEIIAFYKALDYNSATAPTMKKKLNPAFTLDGGEEQEMLLHHLLQCRRVATAHEGLRWFDIRRYGIEVYRFVHDTKDRAKYTVAKTLTSGDEHTTFQIPQNVRNAGLEATPRTSN
;
A
#
# COMPACT_ATOMS: atom_id res chain seq x y z
N MET A 1 74.79 26.44 59.08
CA MET A 1 74.06 25.58 58.09
C MET A 1 73.13 24.67 58.86
N ASN A 2 71.95 25.17 59.26
CA ASN A 2 70.97 24.42 60.02
C ASN A 2 69.72 24.27 59.20
N ARG A 3 69.34 23.03 58.91
CA ARG A 3 68.06 22.66 58.27
C ARG A 3 67.03 22.48 59.40
N LEU A 4 66.00 23.31 59.41
CA LEU A 4 64.81 23.12 60.25
C LEU A 4 63.87 22.12 59.54
N PHE A 5 63.54 21.06 60.26
CA PHE A 5 62.44 20.15 59.96
C PHE A 5 61.15 20.69 60.58
N VAL A 6 60.08 20.87 59.74
CA VAL A 6 58.75 21.17 60.27
C VAL A 6 57.88 19.88 60.01
N PRO A 7 57.24 19.36 61.07
CA PRO A 7 56.35 18.19 60.87
C PRO A 7 55.01 18.64 60.36
N LEU A 8 54.56 17.98 59.25
CA LEU A 8 53.27 18.14 58.67
C LEU A 8 52.25 17.33 59.47
N VAL A 9 51.34 18.01 60.17
CA VAL A 9 50.18 17.38 60.84
C VAL A 9 49.10 17.11 59.79
N ALA A 10 48.85 15.85 59.49
CA ALA A 10 47.76 15.40 58.59
C ALA A 10 46.43 15.45 59.35
N LEU A 11 45.56 16.39 58.97
CA LEU A 11 44.18 16.47 59.44
C LEU A 11 43.29 15.50 58.60
N VAL A 12 42.92 14.39 59.22
CA VAL A 12 41.96 13.43 58.59
C VAL A 12 40.56 13.96 58.89
N ALA A 13 39.89 14.52 57.86
CA ALA A 13 38.47 14.82 57.88
C ALA A 13 37.68 13.59 57.47
N PRO A 14 36.60 13.18 58.15
CA PRO A 14 35.76 12.11 57.73
C PRO A 14 34.88 12.61 56.55
N LEU A 15 35.12 12.08 55.37
CA LEU A 15 34.20 12.20 54.21
C LEU A 15 32.89 11.46 54.55
N VAL A 16 31.87 12.22 54.90
CA VAL A 16 30.49 11.74 54.94
C VAL A 16 30.08 11.43 53.51
N LEU A 17 30.08 10.17 53.15
CA LEU A 17 29.48 9.67 51.92
C LEU A 17 27.96 9.81 52.06
N GLY A 18 27.45 10.99 51.78
CA GLY A 18 26.05 11.19 51.45
C GLY A 18 25.79 10.50 50.12
N SER A 19 25.36 9.24 50.16
CA SER A 19 24.88 8.51 49.01
C SER A 19 23.69 9.27 48.44
N CYS A 20 23.87 9.91 47.29
CA CYS A 20 22.78 10.45 46.50
C CYS A 20 22.02 9.28 45.88
N ASN A 21 21.08 8.70 46.62
CA ASN A 21 20.13 7.70 46.08
C ASN A 21 19.27 8.26 44.94
N LYS A 22 19.23 9.57 44.71
CA LYS A 22 18.51 10.18 43.60
C LYS A 22 19.13 9.97 42.20
N LEU A 23 20.43 9.63 42.13
CA LEU A 23 21.10 9.35 40.84
C LEU A 23 20.91 7.90 40.36
N LEU A 24 20.40 7.03 41.23
CA LEU A 24 20.07 5.63 40.88
C LEU A 24 18.62 5.46 40.49
N ASP A 25 17.76 6.45 40.71
CA ASP A 25 16.35 6.47 40.31
C ASP A 25 16.12 7.11 38.94
N GLU A 26 17.12 7.70 38.32
CA GLU A 26 17.04 8.06 36.91
C GLU A 26 17.24 6.79 36.09
N LEU A 27 16.15 6.37 35.42
CA LEU A 27 16.21 5.28 34.43
C LEU A 27 17.33 5.60 33.43
N PRO A 28 18.26 4.68 33.16
CA PRO A 28 19.36 4.90 32.21
C PRO A 28 18.91 4.93 30.75
N ASP A 29 17.66 5.29 30.50
CA ASP A 29 17.01 5.21 29.21
C ASP A 29 16.38 6.56 28.85
N GLU A 30 16.93 7.23 27.84
CA GLU A 30 16.42 8.49 27.27
C GLU A 30 15.05 8.34 26.58
N ARG A 31 14.36 7.20 26.71
CA ARG A 31 13.01 7.03 26.16
C ARG A 31 12.05 8.02 26.83
N VAL A 32 11.37 8.79 26.01
CA VAL A 32 10.33 9.70 26.49
C VAL A 32 9.28 8.88 27.25
N GLN A 33 9.09 9.15 28.54
CA GLN A 33 8.04 8.50 29.33
C GLN A 33 6.68 8.95 28.80
N LEU A 34 5.85 7.99 28.37
CA LEU A 34 4.49 8.23 27.88
C LEU A 34 3.51 8.26 29.07
N ASP A 35 3.67 9.26 29.94
CA ASP A 35 2.97 9.39 31.23
C ASP A 35 1.75 10.35 31.17
N THR A 36 1.44 10.89 29.99
CA THR A 36 0.29 11.75 29.77
C THR A 36 -0.41 11.44 28.45
N PRO A 37 -1.74 11.70 28.34
CA PRO A 37 -2.49 11.52 27.09
C PRO A 37 -1.85 12.27 25.90
N GLU A 38 -1.35 13.49 26.11
CA GLU A 38 -0.70 14.28 25.06
C GLU A 38 0.60 13.63 24.57
N LYS A 39 1.44 13.08 25.45
CA LYS A 39 2.66 12.37 25.04
C LYS A 39 2.33 11.08 24.28
N ILE A 40 1.29 10.36 24.68
CA ILE A 40 0.76 9.19 23.95
C ILE A 40 0.31 9.60 22.55
N ARG A 41 -0.47 10.68 22.45
CA ARG A 41 -0.92 11.21 21.15
C ARG A 41 0.26 11.57 20.23
N LEU A 42 1.30 12.21 20.77
CA LEU A 42 2.50 12.54 20.00
C LEU A 42 3.28 11.28 19.58
N ALA A 43 3.35 10.26 20.43
CA ALA A 43 3.98 8.99 20.08
C ALA A 43 3.24 8.27 18.96
N LEU A 44 1.90 8.33 18.95
CA LEU A 44 1.05 7.73 17.91
C LEU A 44 1.24 8.35 16.52
N SER A 45 1.75 9.59 16.42
CA SER A 45 2.14 10.15 15.11
C SER A 45 3.25 9.34 14.41
N ASN A 46 4.02 8.54 15.15
CA ASN A 46 5.04 7.64 14.63
C ASN A 46 4.53 6.18 14.44
N ALA A 47 3.27 5.90 14.77
CA ALA A 47 2.66 4.58 14.53
C ALA A 47 2.24 4.36 13.07
N TYR A 48 2.72 5.21 12.17
CA TYR A 48 2.52 5.13 10.72
C TYR A 48 3.84 4.84 10.01
N PRO A 49 3.89 3.90 9.05
CA PRO A 49 5.13 3.59 8.37
C PRO A 49 5.58 4.77 7.49
N ILE A 50 6.87 5.04 7.48
CA ILE A 50 7.48 6.16 6.73
C ILE A 50 7.91 5.77 5.32
N THR A 51 7.49 4.62 4.81
CA THR A 51 7.76 4.10 3.47
C THR A 51 6.46 3.64 2.82
N SER A 52 6.48 3.42 1.50
CA SER A 52 5.35 2.90 0.75
C SER A 52 5.73 1.67 -0.06
N PHE A 53 4.86 0.68 -0.09
CA PHE A 53 4.99 -0.50 -0.95
C PHE A 53 4.68 -0.21 -2.43
N ALA A 54 4.11 0.95 -2.73
CA ALA A 54 3.57 1.27 -4.05
C ALA A 54 4.58 1.03 -5.17
N TYR A 55 5.81 1.54 -5.02
CA TYR A 55 6.85 1.37 -6.04
C TYR A 55 7.21 -0.11 -6.26
N ALA A 56 7.53 -0.83 -5.20
CA ALA A 56 7.95 -2.23 -5.31
C ALA A 56 6.84 -3.11 -5.90
N CYS A 57 5.61 -2.93 -5.43
CA CYS A 57 4.46 -3.68 -5.92
C CYS A 57 4.12 -3.32 -7.36
N GLU A 58 4.10 -2.03 -7.73
CA GLU A 58 3.78 -1.61 -9.10
C GLU A 58 4.77 -2.15 -10.13
N MET A 59 6.08 -2.09 -9.82
CA MET A 59 7.11 -2.65 -10.72
C MET A 59 6.96 -4.16 -10.95
N SER A 60 6.33 -4.87 -10.04
CA SER A 60 6.10 -6.31 -10.14
C SER A 60 4.84 -6.68 -10.94
N THR A 61 3.97 -5.71 -11.27
CA THR A 61 2.67 -5.96 -11.92
C THR A 61 2.74 -6.10 -13.44
N ASP A 62 1.60 -6.42 -14.04
CA ASP A 62 1.33 -6.39 -15.48
C ASP A 62 1.10 -4.96 -16.05
N ASN A 63 1.26 -3.92 -15.22
CA ASN A 63 1.26 -2.52 -15.66
C ASN A 63 2.60 -2.06 -16.21
N VAL A 64 3.65 -2.86 -16.05
CA VAL A 64 5.03 -2.49 -16.41
C VAL A 64 5.59 -3.47 -17.42
N ASP A 65 6.21 -2.93 -18.48
CA ASP A 65 7.00 -3.68 -19.47
C ASP A 65 8.46 -3.19 -19.50
N ASP A 66 9.30 -3.89 -20.26
CA ASP A 66 10.68 -3.53 -20.55
C ASP A 66 10.82 -2.92 -21.95
N TYR A 67 11.24 -1.67 -22.03
CA TYR A 67 11.51 -1.03 -23.33
C TYR A 67 12.76 -1.55 -24.05
N GLY A 68 13.53 -2.42 -23.42
CA GLY A 68 14.71 -3.06 -24.02
C GLY A 68 16.03 -2.44 -23.59
N THR A 69 17.11 -3.07 -24.04
CA THR A 69 18.46 -2.87 -23.51
C THR A 69 19.15 -1.58 -23.96
N ASP A 70 18.62 -0.89 -24.94
CA ASP A 70 19.14 0.40 -25.43
C ASP A 70 18.82 1.57 -24.48
N ASN A 71 17.90 1.39 -23.52
CA ASN A 71 17.67 2.35 -22.45
C ASN A 71 18.44 1.95 -21.18
N PRO A 72 19.53 2.66 -20.84
CA PRO A 72 20.34 2.37 -19.65
C PRO A 72 19.73 2.93 -18.35
N ASN A 73 18.61 3.68 -18.42
CA ASN A 73 18.05 4.39 -17.26
C ASN A 73 17.18 3.46 -16.39
N PHE A 74 17.84 2.61 -15.64
CA PHE A 74 17.22 1.73 -14.65
C PHE A 74 18.18 1.46 -13.50
N THR A 75 17.69 0.90 -12.41
CA THR A 75 18.49 0.36 -11.31
C THR A 75 18.41 -1.16 -11.27
N LYS A 76 19.43 -1.81 -10.72
CA LYS A 76 19.38 -3.27 -10.52
C LYS A 76 18.20 -3.67 -9.62
N PHE A 77 17.88 -2.86 -8.62
CA PHE A 77 16.70 -3.04 -7.78
C PHE A 77 15.42 -3.08 -8.61
N THR A 78 15.21 -2.09 -9.48
CA THR A 78 14.03 -2.07 -10.37
C THR A 78 13.99 -3.28 -11.30
N TYR A 79 15.16 -3.66 -11.85
CA TYR A 79 15.27 -4.85 -12.69
C TYR A 79 14.81 -6.11 -11.94
N ASP A 80 15.26 -6.29 -10.71
CA ASP A 80 14.90 -7.47 -9.92
C ASP A 80 13.41 -7.51 -9.57
N LEU A 81 12.78 -6.37 -9.28
CA LEU A 81 11.34 -6.29 -9.09
C LEU A 81 10.56 -6.67 -10.36
N VAL A 82 10.96 -6.09 -11.50
CA VAL A 82 10.30 -6.29 -12.81
C VAL A 82 10.37 -7.75 -13.26
N TYR A 83 11.49 -8.40 -12.99
CA TYR A 83 11.73 -9.80 -13.37
C TYR A 83 11.52 -10.80 -12.22
N TRP A 84 10.95 -10.36 -11.11
CA TRP A 84 10.65 -11.21 -9.95
C TRP A 84 11.85 -12.01 -9.47
N ASN A 85 13.00 -11.36 -9.35
CA ASN A 85 14.23 -11.98 -8.86
C ASN A 85 14.40 -11.68 -7.37
N ASP A 86 14.87 -12.65 -6.60
CA ASP A 86 15.38 -12.43 -5.26
C ASP A 86 16.76 -11.77 -5.36
N GLY A 87 16.78 -10.45 -5.43
CA GLY A 87 18.01 -9.66 -5.49
C GLY A 87 18.72 -9.54 -4.13
N PRO A 88 19.93 -8.97 -4.11
CA PRO A 88 20.63 -8.62 -2.89
C PRO A 88 19.83 -7.56 -2.09
N GLU A 89 20.22 -7.34 -0.84
CA GLU A 89 19.60 -6.30 -0.03
C GLU A 89 19.93 -4.91 -0.57
N TYR A 90 18.92 -4.17 -0.99
CA TYR A 90 19.05 -2.81 -1.50
C TYR A 90 18.78 -1.78 -0.40
N ASN A 91 19.69 -0.83 -0.26
CA ASN A 91 19.53 0.29 0.69
C ASN A 91 18.74 1.44 0.04
N GLN A 92 17.46 1.19 -0.24
CA GLN A 92 16.53 2.16 -0.84
C GLN A 92 15.25 2.26 -0.01
N SER A 93 14.58 3.41 -0.07
CA SER A 93 13.35 3.68 0.71
C SER A 93 12.23 2.69 0.42
N ASP A 94 12.13 2.19 -0.82
CA ASP A 94 11.11 1.23 -1.25
C ASP A 94 11.63 -0.23 -1.26
N GLY A 95 12.86 -0.46 -0.75
CA GLY A 95 13.44 -1.80 -0.65
C GLY A 95 12.80 -2.64 0.45
N MET A 96 12.87 -3.96 0.32
CA MET A 96 12.24 -4.89 1.28
C MET A 96 12.68 -4.66 2.73
N ARG A 97 13.97 -4.34 2.95
CA ARG A 97 14.49 -3.98 4.28
C ARG A 97 13.83 -2.72 4.85
N ALA A 98 13.69 -1.67 4.03
CA ALA A 98 13.10 -0.41 4.45
C ALA A 98 11.61 -0.59 4.77
N LEU A 99 10.86 -1.33 3.94
CA LEU A 99 9.47 -1.67 4.17
C LEU A 99 9.29 -2.46 5.47
N TRP A 100 10.06 -3.53 5.64
CA TRP A 100 10.03 -4.34 6.87
C TRP A 100 10.27 -3.49 8.12
N ARG A 101 11.39 -2.75 8.11
CA ARG A 101 11.78 -1.91 9.25
C ARG A 101 10.74 -0.84 9.56
N ALA A 102 10.21 -0.14 8.56
CA ALA A 102 9.28 0.97 8.77
C ALA A 102 7.97 0.49 9.39
N HIS A 103 7.44 -0.66 8.95
CA HIS A 103 6.23 -1.21 9.53
C HIS A 103 6.44 -1.76 10.95
N TYR A 104 7.55 -2.47 11.22
CA TYR A 104 7.83 -2.91 12.59
C TYR A 104 8.14 -1.76 13.54
N LEU A 105 8.73 -0.66 13.06
CA LEU A 105 8.92 0.55 13.87
C LEU A 105 7.56 1.21 14.20
N ALA A 106 6.64 1.27 13.25
CA ALA A 106 5.28 1.75 13.48
C ALA A 106 4.53 0.87 14.51
N ILE A 107 4.67 -0.46 14.41
CA ILE A 107 4.13 -1.42 15.39
C ILE A 107 4.74 -1.18 16.78
N GLN A 108 6.04 -0.94 16.87
CA GLN A 108 6.73 -0.65 18.13
C GLN A 108 6.14 0.59 18.82
N HIS A 109 5.88 1.68 18.05
CA HIS A 109 5.26 2.89 18.58
C HIS A 109 3.81 2.66 19.01
N ALA A 110 3.04 1.89 18.24
CA ALA A 110 1.67 1.51 18.61
C ALA A 110 1.67 0.69 19.93
N ASN A 111 2.56 -0.31 20.05
CA ASN A 111 2.68 -1.14 21.25
C ASN A 111 3.12 -0.31 22.47
N ALA A 112 4.08 0.62 22.31
CA ALA A 112 4.48 1.50 23.40
C ALA A 112 3.33 2.41 23.88
N ALA A 113 2.49 2.89 22.97
CA ALA A 113 1.29 3.66 23.31
C ALA A 113 0.28 2.79 24.06
N LEU A 114 0.02 1.56 23.61
CA LEU A 114 -0.89 0.63 24.29
C LEU A 114 -0.41 0.28 25.69
N GLU A 115 0.86 -0.02 25.87
CA GLU A 115 1.46 -0.28 27.19
C GLU A 115 1.33 0.93 28.12
N ALA A 116 1.56 2.14 27.61
CA ALA A 116 1.40 3.37 28.39
C ALA A 116 -0.06 3.62 28.79
N ILE A 117 -1.01 3.38 27.90
CA ILE A 117 -2.46 3.46 28.21
C ILE A 117 -2.84 2.50 29.33
N ASP A 118 -2.35 1.26 29.28
CA ASP A 118 -2.61 0.26 30.32
C ASP A 118 -1.98 0.68 31.67
N LYS A 119 -0.75 1.22 31.67
CA LYS A 119 -0.08 1.75 32.87
C LYS A 119 -0.80 2.95 33.50
N LEU A 120 -1.47 3.77 32.71
CA LEU A 120 -2.30 4.90 33.16
C LEU A 120 -3.69 4.45 33.64
N GLY A 121 -4.02 3.16 33.55
CA GLY A 121 -5.30 2.61 33.98
C GLY A 121 -6.41 2.71 32.94
N GLY A 122 -6.13 3.11 31.72
CA GLY A 122 -7.11 3.21 30.63
C GLY A 122 -8.16 4.30 30.88
N GLY A 123 -9.38 4.04 30.42
CA GLY A 123 -10.54 4.92 30.60
C GLY A 123 -10.98 5.67 29.36
N THR A 124 -12.14 6.33 29.44
CA THR A 124 -12.81 6.94 28.28
C THR A 124 -11.99 8.03 27.60
N GLU A 125 -11.15 8.76 28.34
CA GLU A 125 -10.24 9.77 27.79
C GLU A 125 -9.15 9.15 26.90
N LEU A 126 -8.68 7.94 27.24
CA LEU A 126 -7.63 7.23 26.50
C LEU A 126 -8.18 6.31 25.39
N ASN A 127 -9.48 6.09 25.33
CA ASN A 127 -10.11 5.25 24.31
C ASN A 127 -9.76 5.64 22.87
N PRO A 128 -9.78 6.92 22.45
CA PRO A 128 -9.38 7.29 21.08
C PRO A 128 -7.93 6.95 20.76
N HIS A 129 -7.02 7.11 21.72
CA HIS A 129 -5.61 6.75 21.60
C HIS A 129 -5.44 5.23 21.45
N LYS A 130 -6.18 4.45 22.25
CA LYS A 130 -6.18 2.98 22.17
C LYS A 130 -6.71 2.52 20.83
N GLY A 131 -7.81 3.11 20.34
CA GLY A 131 -8.39 2.79 19.04
C GLY A 131 -7.40 3.03 17.90
N GLU A 132 -6.77 4.21 17.86
CA GLU A 132 -5.76 4.54 16.86
C GLU A 132 -4.56 3.58 16.91
N ALA A 133 -4.03 3.28 18.11
CA ALA A 133 -2.91 2.38 18.29
C ALA A 133 -3.19 0.96 17.76
N LEU A 134 -4.37 0.40 18.08
CA LEU A 134 -4.80 -0.91 17.61
C LEU A 134 -4.95 -0.95 16.09
N VAL A 135 -5.62 0.03 15.49
CA VAL A 135 -5.81 0.11 14.04
C VAL A 135 -4.49 0.29 13.30
N ALA A 136 -3.59 1.15 13.80
CA ALA A 136 -2.26 1.37 13.20
C ALA A 136 -1.37 0.10 13.28
N ARG A 137 -1.41 -0.63 14.40
CA ARG A 137 -0.74 -1.93 14.56
C ARG A 137 -1.27 -2.97 13.58
N ALA A 138 -2.58 -3.09 13.50
CA ALA A 138 -3.27 -3.97 12.55
C ALA A 138 -2.89 -3.65 11.10
N TYR A 139 -2.89 -2.37 10.70
CA TYR A 139 -2.53 -1.95 9.36
C TYR A 139 -1.09 -2.34 9.00
N SER A 140 -0.14 -2.09 9.90
CA SER A 140 1.25 -2.41 9.63
C SER A 140 1.47 -3.94 9.49
N HIS A 141 0.84 -4.76 10.33
CA HIS A 141 0.90 -6.22 10.17
C HIS A 141 0.18 -6.70 8.90
N PHE A 142 -0.94 -6.07 8.53
CA PHE A 142 -1.65 -6.37 7.27
C PHE A 142 -0.75 -6.14 6.05
N VAL A 143 -0.03 -5.02 5.99
CA VAL A 143 0.92 -4.76 4.89
C VAL A 143 2.04 -5.78 4.91
N LEU A 144 2.65 -6.06 6.07
CA LEU A 144 3.74 -7.02 6.18
C LEU A 144 3.35 -8.43 5.74
N VAL A 145 2.21 -8.94 6.21
CA VAL A 145 1.78 -10.31 5.84
C VAL A 145 1.44 -10.41 4.36
N ASN A 146 0.89 -9.34 3.77
CA ASN A 146 0.57 -9.31 2.34
C ASN A 146 1.79 -9.02 1.44
N LEU A 147 2.93 -8.60 1.97
CA LEU A 147 4.18 -8.50 1.20
C LEU A 147 5.04 -9.76 1.34
N PHE A 148 5.19 -10.28 2.55
CA PHE A 148 6.17 -11.31 2.92
C PHE A 148 5.57 -12.69 3.21
N GLY A 149 4.24 -12.80 3.27
CA GLY A 149 3.48 -14.04 3.33
C GLY A 149 2.68 -14.27 2.06
N LYS A 150 2.13 -15.47 1.88
CA LYS A 150 1.12 -15.69 0.82
C LYS A 150 -0.13 -14.85 1.11
N HIS A 151 -0.95 -14.59 0.10
CA HIS A 151 -2.27 -14.02 0.33
C HIS A 151 -3.12 -15.02 1.15
N TYR A 152 -4.08 -14.50 1.90
CA TYR A 152 -4.96 -15.35 2.68
C TYR A 152 -5.74 -16.32 1.78
N ASN A 153 -5.84 -17.55 2.23
CA ASN A 153 -6.58 -18.63 1.61
C ASN A 153 -7.09 -19.56 2.72
N THR A 154 -8.38 -19.73 2.82
CA THR A 154 -9.02 -20.56 3.86
C THR A 154 -8.44 -21.97 3.94
N SER A 155 -7.96 -22.55 2.81
CA SER A 155 -7.44 -23.92 2.76
C SER A 155 -6.00 -24.08 3.24
N THR A 156 -5.13 -23.06 3.09
CA THR A 156 -3.68 -23.20 3.31
C THR A 156 -3.10 -22.26 4.35
N SER A 157 -3.79 -21.17 4.69
CA SER A 157 -3.26 -20.13 5.58
C SER A 157 -2.92 -20.60 6.99
N SER A 158 -3.47 -21.75 7.44
CA SER A 158 -3.10 -22.36 8.72
C SER A 158 -1.69 -22.96 8.74
N THR A 159 -1.08 -23.14 7.58
CA THR A 159 0.28 -23.67 7.41
C THR A 159 1.21 -22.74 6.64
N ASP A 160 0.67 -21.79 5.87
CA ASP A 160 1.46 -20.82 5.14
C ASP A 160 2.18 -19.85 6.10
N LEU A 161 3.48 -19.63 5.87
CA LEU A 161 4.28 -18.73 6.69
C LEU A 161 3.84 -17.26 6.50
N GLY A 162 3.41 -16.65 7.60
CA GLY A 162 3.12 -15.21 7.69
C GLY A 162 4.32 -14.40 8.17
N VAL A 163 4.10 -13.54 9.15
CA VAL A 163 5.11 -12.67 9.78
C VAL A 163 4.96 -12.71 11.31
N PRO A 164 5.97 -12.39 12.11
CA PRO A 164 5.81 -12.26 13.56
C PRO A 164 4.75 -11.20 13.90
N TYR A 165 3.73 -11.55 14.69
CA TYR A 165 2.73 -10.60 15.19
C TYR A 165 3.13 -10.07 16.55
N MET A 166 3.51 -8.78 16.62
CA MET A 166 4.07 -8.16 17.81
C MET A 166 3.01 -7.40 18.60
N THR A 167 2.77 -7.80 19.85
CA THR A 167 1.76 -7.21 20.74
C THR A 167 2.33 -6.41 21.92
N ALA A 168 3.63 -6.38 22.06
CA ALA A 168 4.33 -5.65 23.10
C ALA A 168 5.55 -4.91 22.54
N PRO A 169 6.04 -3.85 23.21
CA PRO A 169 7.29 -3.21 22.86
C PRO A 169 8.46 -4.18 22.99
N GLU A 170 9.41 -4.11 22.05
CA GLU A 170 10.64 -4.89 22.13
C GLU A 170 11.62 -4.25 23.12
N VAL A 171 12.01 -5.02 24.10
CA VAL A 171 12.95 -4.61 25.17
C VAL A 171 14.19 -5.50 25.24
N THR A 172 14.25 -6.56 24.45
CA THR A 172 15.32 -7.57 24.48
C THR A 172 16.36 -7.25 23.41
N LEU A 173 17.64 -7.36 23.77
CA LEU A 173 18.73 -7.31 22.81
C LEU A 173 18.80 -8.66 22.05
N ASN A 174 18.81 -8.60 20.71
CA ASN A 174 18.85 -9.77 19.80
C ASN A 174 17.74 -10.80 20.08
N PRO A 175 16.47 -10.39 20.06
CA PRO A 175 15.35 -11.31 20.28
C PRO A 175 15.30 -12.35 19.14
N GLN A 176 14.88 -13.57 19.46
CA GLN A 176 14.61 -14.61 18.48
C GLN A 176 13.11 -14.67 18.21
N TYR A 177 12.73 -14.52 16.96
CA TYR A 177 11.33 -14.59 16.54
C TYR A 177 11.09 -15.79 15.64
N THR A 178 9.87 -16.29 15.69
CA THR A 178 9.32 -17.25 14.73
C THR A 178 8.22 -16.56 13.92
N ARG A 179 8.01 -17.02 12.71
CA ARG A 179 6.89 -16.55 11.89
C ARG A 179 5.59 -17.17 12.39
N ASN A 180 4.59 -16.34 12.62
CA ASN A 180 3.22 -16.83 12.74
C ASN A 180 2.75 -17.34 11.37
N THR A 181 1.72 -18.18 11.36
CA THR A 181 1.03 -18.54 10.13
C THR A 181 0.23 -17.34 9.59
N VAL A 182 -0.10 -17.35 8.30
CA VAL A 182 -0.97 -16.32 7.71
C VAL A 182 -2.30 -16.25 8.45
N ALA A 183 -2.91 -17.38 8.79
CA ALA A 183 -4.18 -17.43 9.52
C ALA A 183 -4.07 -16.78 10.92
N GLU A 184 -2.99 -17.07 11.68
CA GLU A 184 -2.77 -16.45 12.99
C GLU A 184 -2.61 -14.92 12.89
N VAL A 185 -1.87 -14.44 11.88
CA VAL A 185 -1.70 -12.98 11.65
C VAL A 185 -3.05 -12.33 11.33
N TYR A 186 -3.84 -12.94 10.43
CA TYR A 186 -5.15 -12.39 10.07
C TYR A 186 -6.14 -12.42 11.26
N ALA A 187 -6.13 -13.46 12.06
CA ALA A 187 -6.95 -13.53 13.29
C ALA A 187 -6.54 -12.45 14.32
N ALA A 188 -5.25 -12.18 14.45
CA ALA A 188 -4.76 -11.13 15.35
C ALA A 188 -5.11 -9.71 14.83
N ILE A 189 -5.08 -9.48 13.53
CA ILE A 189 -5.55 -8.24 12.90
C ILE A 189 -7.06 -8.06 13.13
N ASP A 190 -7.87 -9.11 12.93
CA ASP A 190 -9.32 -9.09 13.19
C ASP A 190 -9.63 -8.70 14.64
N LYS A 191 -8.87 -9.25 15.58
CA LYS A 191 -8.97 -8.90 17.00
C LYS A 191 -8.68 -7.41 17.23
N ASP A 192 -7.56 -6.90 16.71
CA ASP A 192 -7.19 -5.50 16.87
C ASP A 192 -8.23 -4.55 16.26
N LEU A 193 -8.79 -4.89 15.10
CA LEU A 193 -9.85 -4.11 14.47
C LEU A 193 -11.16 -4.17 15.26
N THR A 194 -11.57 -5.34 15.72
CA THR A 194 -12.78 -5.51 16.52
C THR A 194 -12.74 -4.71 17.81
N GLU A 195 -11.57 -4.64 18.47
CA GLU A 195 -11.37 -3.85 19.67
C GLU A 195 -11.19 -2.35 19.37
N GLY A 196 -10.46 -2.01 18.29
CA GLY A 196 -10.02 -0.65 18.01
C GLY A 196 -11.07 0.22 17.32
N LEU A 197 -11.81 -0.30 16.32
CA LEU A 197 -12.74 0.49 15.53
C LEU A 197 -13.82 1.22 16.37
N PRO A 198 -14.44 0.59 17.38
CA PRO A 198 -15.44 1.29 18.21
C PRO A 198 -14.86 2.44 19.04
N LEU A 199 -13.55 2.49 19.23
CA LEU A 199 -12.87 3.50 20.05
C LEU A 199 -12.38 4.70 19.22
N ILE A 200 -12.37 4.62 17.89
CA ILE A 200 -11.94 5.72 17.01
C ILE A 200 -12.88 6.92 17.16
N SER A 201 -12.29 8.11 17.31
CA SER A 201 -13.03 9.36 17.44
C SER A 201 -12.39 10.49 16.65
N ASP A 202 -13.13 11.03 15.67
CA ASP A 202 -12.68 12.14 14.82
C ASP A 202 -12.44 13.45 15.59
N SER A 203 -13.12 13.65 16.72
CA SER A 203 -12.97 14.83 17.57
C SER A 203 -11.65 14.90 18.31
N TYR A 204 -10.95 13.78 18.39
CA TYR A 204 -9.65 13.66 19.04
C TYR A 204 -8.51 14.27 18.21
N TYR A 205 -8.62 14.26 16.87
CA TYR A 205 -7.55 14.68 15.98
C TYR A 205 -7.59 16.17 15.66
N LYS A 206 -6.43 16.85 15.73
CA LYS A 206 -6.26 18.22 15.22
C LYS A 206 -6.23 18.26 13.68
N GLN A 207 -5.58 17.26 13.06
CA GLN A 207 -5.45 17.11 11.61
C GLN A 207 -5.83 15.68 11.24
N LYS A 208 -7.13 15.41 11.23
CA LYS A 208 -7.68 14.05 11.07
C LYS A 208 -7.26 13.34 9.78
N ALA A 209 -6.93 14.09 8.72
CA ALA A 209 -6.54 13.51 7.44
C ALA A 209 -5.22 12.69 7.53
N TYR A 210 -4.40 12.93 8.56
CA TYR A 210 -3.13 12.23 8.77
C TYR A 210 -3.20 11.11 9.82
N HIS A 211 -4.40 10.76 10.24
CA HIS A 211 -4.64 9.75 11.27
C HIS A 211 -5.72 8.77 10.82
N PHE A 212 -5.76 7.60 11.46
CA PHE A 212 -6.89 6.68 11.31
C PHE A 212 -8.16 7.29 11.91
N ASN A 213 -8.71 8.29 11.21
CA ASN A 213 -10.05 8.79 11.46
C ASN A 213 -11.10 7.72 11.12
N LYS A 214 -12.37 7.94 11.45
CA LYS A 214 -13.43 6.93 11.25
C LYS A 214 -13.48 6.41 9.82
N ALA A 215 -13.45 7.30 8.81
CA ALA A 215 -13.52 6.88 7.41
C ALA A 215 -12.28 6.05 7.00
N ALA A 216 -11.07 6.47 7.41
CA ALA A 216 -9.84 5.75 7.12
C ALA A 216 -9.77 4.37 7.80
N ALA A 217 -10.20 4.29 9.07
CA ALA A 217 -10.21 3.05 9.83
C ALA A 217 -11.23 2.04 9.26
N GLU A 218 -12.43 2.51 8.90
CA GLU A 218 -13.47 1.69 8.27
C GLU A 218 -13.07 1.26 6.85
N ALA A 219 -12.41 2.12 6.06
CA ALA A 219 -11.89 1.76 4.74
C ALA A 219 -10.77 0.71 4.82
N PHE A 220 -9.88 0.84 5.81
CA PHE A 220 -8.89 -0.21 6.08
C PHE A 220 -9.57 -1.53 6.47
N ALA A 221 -10.53 -1.50 7.38
CA ALA A 221 -11.29 -2.68 7.77
C ALA A 221 -11.99 -3.33 6.56
N ALA A 222 -12.61 -2.54 5.68
CA ALA A 222 -13.24 -3.04 4.46
C ALA A 222 -12.25 -3.80 3.56
N ARG A 223 -11.06 -3.23 3.29
CA ARG A 223 -10.01 -3.90 2.52
C ARG A 223 -9.48 -5.14 3.23
N PHE A 224 -9.28 -5.07 4.54
CA PHE A 224 -8.84 -6.23 5.32
C PHE A 224 -9.86 -7.38 5.24
N TYR A 225 -11.13 -7.12 5.49
CA TYR A 225 -12.16 -8.15 5.44
C TYR A 225 -12.39 -8.70 4.03
N LEU A 226 -12.23 -7.88 2.99
CA LEU A 226 -12.21 -8.36 1.61
C LEU A 226 -11.07 -9.39 1.39
N TYR A 227 -9.87 -9.11 1.90
CA TYR A 227 -8.72 -10.02 1.76
C TYR A 227 -8.83 -11.24 2.69
N TYR A 228 -9.56 -11.10 3.80
CA TYR A 228 -9.86 -12.17 4.76
C TYR A 228 -11.05 -13.06 4.33
N GLU A 229 -11.59 -12.83 3.13
CA GLU A 229 -12.74 -13.56 2.57
C GLU A 229 -14.03 -13.43 3.42
N GLN A 230 -14.13 -12.37 4.24
CA GLN A 230 -15.32 -12.04 5.03
C GLN A 230 -16.17 -10.97 4.34
N TRP A 231 -16.85 -11.37 3.26
CA TRP A 231 -17.52 -10.47 2.32
C TRP A 231 -18.57 -9.58 2.95
N ASP A 232 -19.37 -10.09 3.88
CA ASP A 232 -20.42 -9.30 4.55
C ASP A 232 -19.80 -8.19 5.41
N LYS A 233 -18.71 -8.46 6.13
CA LYS A 233 -17.99 -7.44 6.88
C LYS A 233 -17.32 -6.43 5.95
N ALA A 234 -16.79 -6.86 4.81
CA ALA A 234 -16.22 -5.95 3.82
C ALA A 234 -17.28 -4.95 3.31
N ILE A 235 -18.49 -5.41 2.99
CA ILE A 235 -19.61 -4.55 2.59
C ILE A 235 -20.00 -3.59 3.73
N GLU A 236 -20.13 -4.11 4.95
CA GLU A 236 -20.50 -3.32 6.12
C GLU A 236 -19.51 -2.17 6.37
N HIS A 237 -18.21 -2.48 6.45
CA HIS A 237 -17.17 -1.49 6.74
C HIS A 237 -16.98 -0.51 5.58
N ALA A 238 -17.06 -0.96 4.32
CA ALA A 238 -17.03 -0.06 3.16
C ALA A 238 -18.21 0.92 3.18
N THR A 239 -19.41 0.45 3.53
CA THR A 239 -20.59 1.30 3.65
C THR A 239 -20.43 2.35 4.74
N LYS A 240 -19.86 1.99 5.90
CA LYS A 240 -19.56 2.96 6.97
C LYS A 240 -18.50 3.98 6.55
N ALA A 241 -17.45 3.55 5.87
CA ALA A 241 -16.40 4.45 5.36
C ALA A 241 -16.94 5.47 4.35
N LEU A 242 -17.87 5.03 3.50
CA LEU A 242 -18.49 5.82 2.44
C LEU A 242 -19.66 6.71 2.91
N ASP A 243 -20.05 6.67 4.19
CA ASP A 243 -21.13 7.49 4.71
C ASP A 243 -20.88 8.98 4.47
N GLY A 244 -21.72 9.59 3.62
CA GLY A 244 -21.58 10.98 3.18
C GLY A 244 -20.32 11.27 2.35
N LYS A 245 -19.62 10.25 1.83
CA LYS A 245 -18.43 10.37 0.98
C LYS A 245 -18.73 9.89 -0.43
N ALA A 246 -18.07 10.53 -1.41
CA ALA A 246 -18.17 10.14 -2.81
C ALA A 246 -16.77 10.00 -3.42
N PRO A 247 -16.63 9.20 -4.49
CA PRO A 247 -15.43 9.16 -5.29
C PRO A 247 -15.07 10.57 -5.81
N ARG A 248 -13.78 10.80 -6.07
CA ARG A 248 -13.34 12.02 -6.77
C ARG A 248 -14.06 12.12 -8.11
N ARG A 249 -14.48 13.33 -8.46
CA ARG A 249 -15.14 13.57 -9.74
C ARG A 249 -14.19 14.22 -10.72
N TRP A 250 -14.30 13.86 -11.98
CA TRP A 250 -13.59 14.50 -13.08
C TRP A 250 -13.66 16.04 -13.02
N SER A 251 -14.85 16.59 -12.79
CA SER A 251 -15.07 18.04 -12.71
C SER A 251 -14.26 18.72 -11.61
N ASP A 252 -13.91 18.01 -10.54
CA ASP A 252 -13.16 18.58 -9.42
C ASP A 252 -11.68 18.85 -9.80
N PHE A 253 -11.20 18.23 -10.88
CA PHE A 253 -9.85 18.35 -11.43
C PHE A 253 -9.76 19.24 -12.66
N GLN A 254 -10.89 19.67 -13.23
CA GLN A 254 -10.97 20.61 -14.34
C GLN A 254 -10.78 22.09 -13.93
N VAL A 255 -10.21 22.35 -12.76
CA VAL A 255 -9.99 23.72 -12.32
C VAL A 255 -9.03 24.42 -13.28
N ALA A 256 -9.45 25.53 -13.86
CA ALA A 256 -8.72 26.27 -14.90
C ALA A 256 -7.25 26.58 -14.56
N SER A 257 -6.92 26.77 -13.28
CA SER A 257 -5.57 26.97 -12.78
C SER A 257 -4.67 25.74 -12.91
N ILE A 258 -5.25 24.53 -12.90
CA ILE A 258 -4.51 23.26 -13.02
C ILE A 258 -4.32 22.92 -14.50
N VAL A 259 -5.36 23.09 -15.30
CA VAL A 259 -5.29 22.95 -16.75
C VAL A 259 -4.27 23.95 -17.35
N GLY A 260 -4.16 25.15 -16.76
CA GLY A 260 -3.16 26.15 -17.14
C GLY A 260 -1.73 25.81 -16.74
N ALA A 261 -1.53 25.18 -15.57
CA ALA A 261 -0.21 24.83 -15.06
C ALA A 261 0.38 23.57 -15.72
N LYS A 262 -0.45 22.64 -16.21
CA LYS A 262 -0.12 21.37 -16.91
C LYS A 262 1.15 20.67 -16.40
N THR A 263 1.43 20.76 -15.10
CA THR A 263 2.60 20.13 -14.49
C THR A 263 2.15 18.92 -13.70
N GLU A 264 2.89 17.83 -13.80
CA GLU A 264 2.67 16.59 -13.08
C GLU A 264 2.55 16.84 -11.57
N ASP A 265 3.38 17.72 -11.03
CA ASP A 265 3.38 18.10 -9.61
C ASP A 265 2.09 18.83 -9.18
N ALA A 266 1.48 19.65 -10.04
CA ALA A 266 0.22 20.32 -9.75
C ALA A 266 -0.93 19.32 -9.58
N TYR A 267 -1.00 18.28 -10.43
CA TYR A 267 -1.97 17.21 -10.30
C TYR A 267 -1.74 16.39 -9.04
N ALA A 268 -0.49 16.01 -8.76
CA ALA A 268 -0.14 15.26 -7.57
C ALA A 268 -0.49 16.02 -6.27
N LYS A 269 -0.23 17.33 -6.22
CA LYS A 269 -0.63 18.19 -5.09
C LYS A 269 -2.15 18.30 -4.94
N LEU A 270 -2.88 18.30 -6.05
CA LEU A 270 -4.34 18.27 -6.00
C LEU A 270 -4.84 16.90 -5.50
N TYR A 271 -4.27 15.81 -6.03
CA TYR A 271 -4.60 14.45 -5.63
C TYR A 271 -4.45 14.24 -4.12
N THR A 272 -3.39 14.73 -3.53
CA THR A 272 -3.05 14.58 -2.11
C THR A 272 -3.54 15.73 -1.22
N ARG A 273 -4.42 16.63 -1.74
CA ARG A 273 -4.91 17.77 -0.96
C ARG A 273 -5.82 17.30 0.18
N GLU A 274 -5.58 17.84 1.38
CA GLU A 274 -6.36 17.52 2.59
C GLU A 274 -7.86 17.86 2.44
N SER A 275 -8.21 18.90 1.68
CA SER A 275 -9.60 19.30 1.44
C SER A 275 -10.37 18.38 0.48
N VAL A 276 -9.71 17.41 -0.16
CA VAL A 276 -10.36 16.40 -1.01
C VAL A 276 -10.99 15.33 -0.12
N THR A 277 -12.31 15.37 0.01
CA THR A 277 -13.06 14.49 0.94
C THR A 277 -13.01 13.00 0.58
N ALA A 278 -12.58 12.68 -0.65
CA ALA A 278 -12.31 11.31 -1.06
C ALA A 278 -10.99 10.75 -0.50
N ASN A 279 -10.11 11.60 0.05
CA ASN A 279 -8.89 11.19 0.75
C ASN A 279 -9.23 10.84 2.19
N PHE A 280 -9.20 9.57 2.56
CA PHE A 280 -9.47 9.15 3.92
C PHE A 280 -8.24 9.21 4.83
N LEU A 281 -7.06 8.89 4.26
CA LEU A 281 -5.78 8.96 4.97
C LEU A 281 -4.72 9.56 4.05
N LEU A 282 -3.97 10.54 4.57
CA LEU A 282 -2.76 11.08 3.96
C LEU A 282 -1.55 10.63 4.77
N GLN A 283 -0.58 10.01 4.13
CA GLN A 283 0.61 9.50 4.82
C GLN A 283 1.89 10.06 4.22
N PRO A 284 2.69 10.83 5.00
CA PRO A 284 4.02 11.25 4.58
C PRO A 284 4.97 10.04 4.52
N VAL A 285 5.66 9.87 3.39
CA VAL A 285 6.58 8.75 3.19
C VAL A 285 7.83 9.18 2.44
N ALA A 286 8.90 8.40 2.57
CA ALA A 286 10.06 8.45 1.69
C ALA A 286 9.90 7.35 0.63
N SER A 287 9.87 7.74 -0.66
CA SER A 287 9.69 6.82 -1.78
C SER A 287 10.32 7.35 -3.06
N ASN A 288 10.91 6.45 -3.86
CA ASN A 288 11.39 6.74 -5.21
C ASN A 288 10.23 6.83 -6.24
N ALA A 289 9.01 6.50 -5.84
CA ALA A 289 7.83 6.60 -6.70
C ALA A 289 7.65 7.99 -7.32
N VAL A 290 8.01 9.05 -6.58
CA VAL A 290 8.02 10.44 -7.07
C VAL A 290 8.85 10.56 -8.35
N ASP A 291 10.13 10.20 -8.28
CA ASP A 291 11.04 10.34 -9.42
C ASP A 291 10.72 9.35 -10.54
N TYR A 292 10.15 8.21 -10.18
CA TYR A 292 9.93 7.15 -11.14
C TYR A 292 8.65 7.35 -11.95
N PHE A 293 7.54 7.60 -11.30
CA PHE A 293 6.24 7.74 -11.97
C PHE A 293 5.99 9.13 -12.55
N SER A 294 6.69 10.16 -12.06
CA SER A 294 6.64 11.51 -12.66
C SER A 294 7.53 11.66 -13.91
N TYR A 295 8.54 10.77 -14.07
CA TYR A 295 9.48 10.78 -15.20
C TYR A 295 9.56 9.41 -15.88
N ALA A 296 8.47 8.69 -15.93
CA ALA A 296 8.41 7.32 -16.46
C ALA A 296 8.87 7.24 -17.93
N GLN A 297 8.64 8.31 -18.72
CA GLN A 297 9.09 8.41 -20.11
C GLN A 297 10.61 8.30 -20.29
N MET A 298 11.38 8.48 -19.24
CA MET A 298 12.84 8.38 -19.28
C MET A 298 13.33 7.00 -18.77
N LYS A 299 12.44 6.14 -18.28
CA LYS A 299 12.80 4.89 -17.63
C LYS A 299 12.68 3.70 -18.58
N ARG A 300 13.57 2.71 -18.40
CA ARG A 300 13.51 1.45 -19.15
C ARG A 300 12.26 0.65 -18.81
N PHE A 301 11.89 0.59 -17.55
CA PHE A 301 10.71 -0.12 -17.05
C PHE A 301 9.61 0.86 -16.72
N SER A 302 8.49 0.77 -17.40
CA SER A 302 7.38 1.71 -17.20
C SER A 302 6.08 1.16 -17.76
N MET A 303 4.99 1.90 -17.57
CA MET A 303 3.75 1.67 -18.29
C MET A 303 3.97 2.07 -19.75
N THR A 304 4.25 1.09 -20.61
CA THR A 304 4.51 1.28 -22.03
C THR A 304 3.23 1.59 -22.81
N HIS A 305 3.37 1.90 -24.11
CA HIS A 305 2.19 2.05 -24.98
C HIS A 305 1.27 0.83 -24.92
N ARG A 306 1.83 -0.40 -24.96
CA ARG A 306 1.06 -1.63 -24.87
C ARG A 306 0.24 -1.72 -23.57
N THR A 307 0.87 -1.46 -22.43
CA THR A 307 0.17 -1.50 -21.14
C THR A 307 -0.80 -0.33 -20.99
N ALA A 308 -0.47 0.82 -21.57
CA ALA A 308 -1.38 1.96 -21.63
C ALA A 308 -2.63 1.66 -22.47
N GLU A 309 -2.49 0.94 -23.59
CA GLU A 309 -3.61 0.42 -24.38
C GLU A 309 -4.53 -0.44 -23.53
N GLU A 310 -4.00 -1.37 -22.76
CA GLU A 310 -4.81 -2.23 -21.90
C GLU A 310 -5.53 -1.45 -20.78
N VAL A 311 -4.88 -0.41 -20.21
CA VAL A 311 -5.37 0.25 -19.01
C VAL A 311 -6.20 1.49 -19.32
N PHE A 312 -5.74 2.35 -20.25
CA PHE A 312 -6.29 3.70 -20.42
C PHE A 312 -6.76 4.03 -21.82
N ILE A 313 -5.97 3.73 -22.86
CA ILE A 313 -6.15 4.33 -24.18
C ILE A 313 -6.79 3.41 -25.22
N GLY A 314 -6.81 2.09 -24.98
CA GLY A 314 -7.41 1.12 -25.89
C GLY A 314 -8.93 1.03 -25.78
N GLU A 315 -9.53 0.22 -26.64
CA GLU A 315 -10.97 -0.06 -26.59
C GLU A 315 -11.35 -0.72 -25.27
N ASN A 316 -12.39 -0.20 -24.65
CA ASN A 316 -13.02 -0.76 -23.46
C ASN A 316 -14.51 -0.37 -23.43
N ILE A 317 -15.25 -0.78 -22.41
CA ILE A 317 -16.69 -0.55 -22.35
C ILE A 317 -17.07 0.95 -22.37
N TRP A 318 -16.21 1.84 -21.87
CA TRP A 318 -16.43 3.29 -21.84
C TRP A 318 -15.74 4.05 -22.98
N ARG A 319 -15.01 3.33 -23.84
CA ARG A 319 -14.28 3.91 -24.97
C ARG A 319 -14.33 2.98 -26.18
N SER A 320 -14.72 3.50 -27.33
CA SER A 320 -14.69 2.77 -28.60
C SER A 320 -14.01 3.59 -29.68
N SER A 321 -13.70 2.96 -30.81
CA SER A 321 -13.15 3.63 -32.00
C SER A 321 -14.08 4.74 -32.53
N THR A 322 -15.38 4.65 -32.24
CA THR A 322 -16.40 5.65 -32.61
C THR A 322 -16.61 6.71 -31.53
N THR A 323 -16.07 6.51 -30.32
CA THR A 323 -16.13 7.46 -29.21
C THR A 323 -14.69 7.67 -28.68
N PRO A 324 -13.86 8.48 -29.37
CA PRO A 324 -12.39 8.40 -29.21
C PRO A 324 -11.81 8.90 -27.92
N GLN A 325 -12.57 9.53 -27.03
CA GLN A 325 -11.97 10.13 -25.81
C GLN A 325 -12.90 9.98 -24.62
N ALA A 326 -12.68 8.94 -23.83
CA ALA A 326 -12.96 9.02 -22.41
C ALA A 326 -11.76 9.75 -21.77
N ASP A 327 -11.94 11.02 -21.39
CA ASP A 327 -10.95 11.68 -20.56
C ASP A 327 -11.11 11.20 -19.14
N TYR A 328 -10.02 10.75 -18.56
CA TYR A 328 -9.93 10.46 -17.13
C TYR A 328 -9.63 11.75 -16.38
N TRP A 329 -10.05 11.85 -15.12
CA TRP A 329 -9.66 12.98 -14.29
C TRP A 329 -8.13 13.07 -14.09
N GLN A 330 -7.44 11.94 -14.15
CA GLN A 330 -5.99 11.91 -14.29
C GLN A 330 -5.63 11.82 -15.77
N VAL A 331 -5.27 12.94 -16.35
CA VAL A 331 -4.77 12.95 -17.74
C VAL A 331 -3.43 12.22 -17.73
N PRO A 332 -3.31 11.08 -18.42
CA PRO A 332 -2.02 10.49 -18.63
C PRO A 332 -1.18 11.44 -19.49
N PHE A 333 -0.05 11.89 -18.98
CA PHE A 333 0.90 12.62 -19.80
C PHE A 333 1.54 11.64 -20.78
N VAL A 334 1.20 11.81 -22.04
CA VAL A 334 1.81 11.06 -23.12
C VAL A 334 3.12 11.76 -23.51
N SER A 335 4.24 11.08 -23.39
CA SER A 335 5.55 11.60 -23.74
C SER A 335 6.26 10.70 -24.75
N SER A 336 6.98 11.30 -25.68
CA SER A 336 7.72 10.62 -26.76
C SER A 336 9.24 10.68 -26.58
N SER A 337 9.77 10.76 -25.36
CA SER A 337 11.21 10.72 -25.11
C SER A 337 11.82 9.37 -25.52
N TYR A 338 13.08 9.38 -25.96
CA TYR A 338 13.83 8.19 -26.38
C TYR A 338 13.14 7.33 -27.46
N ASN A 339 12.38 7.95 -28.37
CA ASN A 339 11.56 7.25 -29.36
C ASN A 339 10.47 6.34 -28.78
N TYR A 340 10.13 6.51 -27.50
CA TYR A 340 8.99 5.85 -26.88
C TYR A 340 7.72 6.61 -27.21
N ARG A 341 6.68 5.88 -27.63
CA ARG A 341 5.36 6.44 -27.83
C ARG A 341 4.51 6.21 -26.59
N ASP A 342 3.77 7.25 -26.22
CA ASP A 342 2.61 7.13 -25.35
C ASP A 342 2.89 6.51 -23.98
N VAL A 343 4.00 6.88 -23.35
CA VAL A 343 4.30 6.52 -21.97
C VAL A 343 3.36 7.29 -21.04
N ILE A 344 2.67 6.57 -20.19
CA ILE A 344 1.76 7.16 -19.21
C ILE A 344 2.54 7.60 -17.99
N ASN A 345 2.55 8.90 -17.74
CA ASN A 345 2.98 9.50 -16.49
C ASN A 345 1.76 9.91 -15.69
N GLN A 346 1.39 9.09 -14.71
CA GLN A 346 0.30 9.41 -13.80
C GLN A 346 0.88 9.84 -12.46
N SER A 347 1.06 11.14 -12.25
CA SER A 347 1.64 11.65 -11.03
C SER A 347 0.61 11.75 -9.91
N LYS A 348 0.71 10.83 -8.96
CA LYS A 348 -0.05 10.84 -7.69
C LYS A 348 0.84 11.25 -6.51
N TYR A 349 2.12 11.50 -6.77
CA TYR A 349 3.17 11.72 -5.78
C TYR A 349 3.70 13.14 -5.90
N PRO A 350 3.29 14.07 -5.02
CA PRO A 350 3.79 15.44 -5.05
C PRO A 350 5.28 15.49 -4.70
N TYR A 351 6.02 16.30 -5.44
CA TYR A 351 7.42 16.54 -5.18
C TYR A 351 7.61 17.67 -4.17
N TYR A 352 8.27 17.39 -3.07
CA TYR A 352 8.65 18.39 -2.08
C TYR A 352 10.14 18.67 -2.18
N ALA A 353 10.50 19.78 -2.84
CA ALA A 353 11.88 20.18 -3.12
C ALA A 353 12.80 20.28 -1.87
N SER A 354 12.21 20.48 -0.68
CA SER A 354 12.95 20.61 0.57
C SER A 354 13.55 19.28 1.09
N LYS A 355 13.02 18.14 0.61
CA LYS A 355 13.52 16.81 1.00
C LYS A 355 13.36 15.83 -0.16
N LYS A 356 14.45 15.56 -0.88
CA LYS A 356 14.47 14.61 -1.99
C LYS A 356 13.92 13.25 -1.56
N GLY A 357 12.96 12.73 -2.32
CA GLY A 357 12.33 11.44 -2.07
C GLY A 357 11.19 11.46 -1.03
N ASN A 358 10.86 12.58 -0.40
CA ASN A 358 9.68 12.67 0.46
C ASN A 358 8.45 13.06 -0.35
N THR A 359 7.34 12.35 -0.08
CA THR A 359 6.06 12.57 -0.75
C THR A 359 4.90 12.29 0.19
N LEU A 360 3.67 12.48 -0.30
CA LEU A 360 2.43 12.02 0.33
C LEU A 360 1.85 10.87 -0.49
N VAL A 361 1.38 9.85 0.19
CA VAL A 361 0.54 8.80 -0.39
C VAL A 361 -0.86 8.85 0.22
N VAL A 362 -1.82 8.28 -0.48
CA VAL A 362 -3.21 8.18 -0.03
C VAL A 362 -3.59 6.71 0.09
N PRO A 363 -3.31 6.05 1.21
CA PRO A 363 -3.52 4.61 1.38
C PRO A 363 -4.98 4.16 1.23
N PHE A 364 -5.93 5.05 1.54
CA PHE A 364 -7.36 4.76 1.49
C PHE A 364 -8.12 5.92 0.87
N THR A 365 -8.94 5.61 -0.13
CA THR A 365 -9.76 6.58 -0.88
C THR A 365 -11.20 6.10 -0.99
N ALA A 366 -12.12 7.03 -1.24
CA ALA A 366 -13.53 6.71 -1.45
C ALA A 366 -13.73 5.84 -2.69
N GLU A 367 -13.02 6.12 -3.77
CA GLU A 367 -13.11 5.34 -5.02
C GLU A 367 -12.61 3.90 -4.85
N GLU A 368 -11.50 3.67 -4.15
CA GLU A 368 -11.03 2.32 -3.90
C GLU A 368 -11.96 1.57 -2.94
N THR A 369 -12.43 2.23 -1.89
CA THR A 369 -13.38 1.65 -0.92
C THR A 369 -14.72 1.28 -1.59
N LEU A 370 -15.19 2.08 -2.54
CA LEU A 370 -16.37 1.76 -3.34
C LEU A 370 -16.16 0.48 -4.18
N LEU A 371 -14.98 0.34 -4.79
CA LEU A 371 -14.63 -0.85 -5.56
C LEU A 371 -14.38 -2.09 -4.67
N VAL A 372 -13.95 -1.90 -3.41
CA VAL A 372 -13.91 -2.99 -2.41
C VAL A 372 -15.32 -3.51 -2.12
N ARG A 373 -16.30 -2.61 -1.94
CA ARG A 373 -17.69 -2.99 -1.71
C ARG A 373 -18.28 -3.72 -2.92
N ALA A 374 -18.11 -3.15 -4.11
CA ALA A 374 -18.59 -3.77 -5.34
C ALA A 374 -18.00 -5.18 -5.56
N GLU A 375 -16.73 -5.42 -5.22
CA GLU A 375 -16.14 -6.75 -5.30
C GLU A 375 -16.83 -7.75 -4.36
N ALA A 376 -17.00 -7.38 -3.11
CA ALA A 376 -17.66 -8.25 -2.14
C ALA A 376 -19.12 -8.52 -2.53
N GLU A 377 -19.83 -7.52 -3.08
CA GLU A 377 -21.19 -7.66 -3.61
C GLU A 377 -21.23 -8.62 -4.82
N ILE A 378 -20.27 -8.54 -5.75
CA ILE A 378 -20.19 -9.49 -6.87
C ILE A 378 -19.97 -10.92 -6.35
N ILE A 379 -19.08 -11.10 -5.39
CA ILE A 379 -18.80 -12.43 -4.83
C ILE A 379 -20.04 -12.98 -4.10
N LYS A 380 -20.80 -12.12 -3.43
CA LYS A 380 -22.08 -12.45 -2.78
C LYS A 380 -23.27 -12.55 -3.77
N LYS A 381 -23.04 -12.38 -5.09
CA LYS A 381 -24.08 -12.36 -6.15
C LYS A 381 -25.13 -11.27 -5.98
N GLN A 382 -24.78 -10.17 -5.30
CA GLN A 382 -25.60 -8.97 -5.16
C GLN A 382 -25.34 -8.04 -6.37
N TYR A 383 -25.56 -8.55 -7.59
CA TYR A 383 -25.09 -7.94 -8.83
C TYR A 383 -25.66 -6.54 -9.10
N ASP A 384 -26.93 -6.30 -8.75
CA ASP A 384 -27.55 -4.98 -8.96
C ASP A 384 -26.90 -3.90 -8.06
N ALA A 385 -26.55 -4.24 -6.82
CA ALA A 385 -25.81 -3.36 -5.93
C ALA A 385 -24.41 -3.09 -6.48
N ALA A 386 -23.69 -4.13 -6.87
CA ALA A 386 -22.36 -4.01 -7.44
C ALA A 386 -22.34 -3.16 -8.73
N VAL A 387 -23.31 -3.34 -9.63
CA VAL A 387 -23.44 -2.52 -10.85
C VAL A 387 -23.74 -1.07 -10.52
N THR A 388 -24.52 -0.81 -9.46
CA THR A 388 -24.76 0.55 -8.96
C THR A 388 -23.47 1.21 -8.48
N ASP A 389 -22.63 0.50 -7.73
CA ASP A 389 -21.35 1.00 -7.25
C ASP A 389 -20.36 1.21 -8.41
N LEU A 390 -20.27 0.29 -9.34
CA LEU A 390 -19.44 0.41 -10.54
C LEU A 390 -19.85 1.63 -11.38
N ASN A 391 -21.16 1.85 -11.56
CA ASN A 391 -21.67 3.02 -12.27
C ASN A 391 -21.43 4.33 -11.50
N THR A 392 -21.49 4.30 -10.17
CA THR A 392 -21.12 5.45 -9.33
C THR A 392 -19.66 5.82 -9.54
N TRP A 393 -18.77 4.82 -9.60
CA TRP A 393 -17.36 5.03 -9.89
C TRP A 393 -17.14 5.58 -11.31
N THR A 394 -17.72 4.97 -12.34
CA THR A 394 -17.53 5.39 -13.74
C THR A 394 -18.08 6.79 -13.98
N ALA A 395 -19.25 7.12 -13.43
CA ALA A 395 -19.85 8.44 -13.55
C ALA A 395 -19.00 9.55 -12.88
N ALA A 396 -18.31 9.22 -11.80
CA ALA A 396 -17.43 10.18 -11.12
C ALA A 396 -16.06 10.30 -11.81
N TYR A 397 -15.49 9.16 -12.22
CA TYR A 397 -14.10 9.05 -12.64
C TYR A 397 -13.87 9.40 -14.11
N LEU A 398 -14.87 9.17 -14.96
CA LEU A 398 -14.75 9.33 -16.39
C LEU A 398 -15.50 10.56 -16.90
N ASN A 399 -14.87 11.30 -17.82
CA ASN A 399 -15.51 12.35 -18.62
C ASN A 399 -15.96 11.76 -19.95
N THR A 400 -17.12 11.10 -19.96
CA THR A 400 -17.69 10.49 -21.17
C THR A 400 -19.19 10.72 -21.21
N THR A 401 -19.75 10.73 -22.42
CA THR A 401 -21.21 10.87 -22.64
C THR A 401 -21.98 9.64 -22.15
N LYS A 402 -21.35 8.46 -22.14
CA LYS A 402 -21.92 7.24 -21.58
C LYS A 402 -21.02 6.76 -20.45
N ASN A 403 -21.45 6.99 -19.22
CA ASN A 403 -20.73 6.66 -18.00
C ASN A 403 -21.52 5.73 -17.06
N THR A 404 -22.60 5.15 -17.55
CA THR A 404 -23.39 4.13 -16.84
C THR A 404 -23.71 2.99 -17.80
N PHE A 405 -23.66 1.76 -17.27
CA PHE A 405 -23.83 0.53 -18.02
C PHE A 405 -24.77 -0.40 -17.28
N THR A 406 -25.62 -1.11 -18.04
CA THR A 406 -26.41 -2.20 -17.49
C THR A 406 -25.52 -3.42 -17.24
N LYS A 407 -25.97 -4.31 -16.38
CA LYS A 407 -25.33 -5.60 -16.15
C LYS A 407 -25.08 -6.36 -17.45
N ASP A 408 -26.11 -6.43 -18.31
CA ASP A 408 -26.04 -7.15 -19.59
C ASP A 408 -25.01 -6.54 -20.56
N GLU A 409 -24.89 -5.21 -20.60
CA GLU A 409 -23.85 -4.53 -21.40
C GLU A 409 -22.45 -4.88 -20.92
N ILE A 410 -22.23 -4.90 -19.60
CA ILE A 410 -20.94 -5.30 -19.01
C ILE A 410 -20.62 -6.74 -19.39
N ILE A 411 -21.56 -7.66 -19.19
CA ILE A 411 -21.37 -9.08 -19.49
C ILE A 411 -21.08 -9.26 -20.99
N ALA A 412 -21.88 -8.65 -21.87
CA ALA A 412 -21.70 -8.76 -23.31
C ALA A 412 -20.33 -8.27 -23.77
N PHE A 413 -19.86 -7.14 -23.22
CA PHE A 413 -18.56 -6.58 -23.56
C PHE A 413 -17.41 -7.54 -23.18
N TYR A 414 -17.34 -7.97 -21.91
CA TYR A 414 -16.25 -8.84 -21.46
C TYR A 414 -16.33 -10.26 -22.02
N LYS A 415 -17.52 -10.74 -22.35
CA LYS A 415 -17.71 -12.03 -23.04
C LYS A 415 -17.12 -12.01 -24.46
N ALA A 416 -17.24 -10.89 -25.17
CA ALA A 416 -16.71 -10.73 -26.52
C ALA A 416 -15.17 -10.62 -26.57
N LEU A 417 -14.51 -10.31 -25.45
CA LEU A 417 -13.05 -10.22 -25.40
C LEU A 417 -12.41 -11.62 -25.27
N ASP A 418 -11.32 -11.82 -26.01
CA ASP A 418 -10.44 -12.96 -25.80
C ASP A 418 -9.67 -12.84 -24.49
N TYR A 419 -9.37 -13.98 -23.87
CA TYR A 419 -8.47 -14.00 -22.72
C TYR A 419 -7.04 -13.60 -23.10
N ASN A 420 -6.41 -12.85 -22.21
CA ASN A 420 -5.00 -12.49 -22.31
C ASN A 420 -4.10 -13.71 -22.52
N SER A 421 -3.19 -13.60 -23.49
CA SER A 421 -2.16 -14.61 -23.74
C SER A 421 -0.81 -13.97 -24.09
N ALA A 422 0.24 -14.79 -24.15
CA ALA A 422 1.58 -14.35 -24.53
C ALA A 422 1.67 -13.73 -25.94
N THR A 423 0.76 -14.12 -26.83
CA THR A 423 0.73 -13.67 -28.24
C THR A 423 -0.39 -12.67 -28.54
N ALA A 424 -1.40 -12.59 -27.67
CA ALA A 424 -2.54 -11.69 -27.81
C ALA A 424 -2.88 -11.10 -26.43
N PRO A 425 -2.12 -10.06 -25.99
CA PRO A 425 -2.39 -9.42 -24.71
C PRO A 425 -3.72 -8.64 -24.74
N THR A 426 -4.54 -8.84 -23.72
CA THR A 426 -5.83 -8.17 -23.53
C THR A 426 -6.04 -7.79 -22.07
N MET A 427 -7.03 -6.94 -21.79
CA MET A 427 -7.42 -6.59 -20.43
C MET A 427 -8.11 -7.74 -19.68
N LYS A 428 -8.70 -8.72 -20.38
CA LYS A 428 -9.40 -9.86 -19.80
C LYS A 428 -8.39 -10.93 -19.39
N LYS A 429 -8.03 -10.98 -18.10
CA LYS A 429 -7.07 -11.93 -17.55
C LYS A 429 -7.77 -13.21 -17.08
N LYS A 430 -7.14 -14.37 -17.26
CA LYS A 430 -7.67 -15.59 -16.67
C LYS A 430 -7.60 -15.51 -15.14
N LEU A 431 -8.72 -15.79 -14.48
CA LEU A 431 -8.83 -15.74 -13.02
C LEU A 431 -8.75 -17.15 -12.43
N ASN A 432 -7.88 -17.36 -11.45
CA ASN A 432 -7.71 -18.60 -10.71
C ASN A 432 -7.62 -18.30 -9.20
N PRO A 433 -8.65 -17.67 -8.59
CA PRO A 433 -8.61 -17.35 -7.18
C PRO A 433 -8.64 -18.62 -6.32
N ALA A 434 -8.10 -18.51 -5.11
CA ALA A 434 -8.20 -19.59 -4.13
C ALA A 434 -9.58 -19.67 -3.46
N PHE A 435 -10.32 -18.56 -3.42
CA PHE A 435 -11.69 -18.53 -2.94
C PHE A 435 -12.69 -18.96 -4.03
N THR A 436 -13.87 -19.39 -3.62
CA THR A 436 -14.87 -19.94 -4.53
C THR A 436 -15.56 -18.84 -5.36
N LEU A 437 -15.58 -19.03 -6.68
CA LEU A 437 -16.42 -18.30 -7.62
C LEU A 437 -17.47 -19.28 -8.17
N ASP A 438 -18.69 -19.23 -7.66
CA ASP A 438 -19.77 -20.15 -7.98
C ASP A 438 -20.95 -19.50 -8.71
N GLY A 439 -20.77 -18.26 -9.14
CA GLY A 439 -21.76 -17.47 -9.91
C GLY A 439 -21.63 -17.61 -11.43
N GLY A 440 -20.73 -18.47 -11.91
CA GLY A 440 -20.55 -18.76 -13.33
C GLY A 440 -20.06 -17.55 -14.15
N GLU A 441 -20.40 -17.56 -15.46
CA GLU A 441 -19.94 -16.55 -16.41
C GLU A 441 -20.36 -15.12 -16.02
N GLU A 442 -21.56 -14.93 -15.48
CA GLU A 442 -22.06 -13.62 -15.06
C GLU A 442 -21.16 -12.99 -14.00
N GLN A 443 -20.82 -13.74 -12.97
CA GLN A 443 -19.93 -13.29 -11.91
C GLN A 443 -18.54 -12.96 -12.42
N GLU A 444 -17.99 -13.82 -13.29
CA GLU A 444 -16.66 -13.64 -13.86
C GLU A 444 -16.57 -12.37 -14.73
N MET A 445 -17.56 -12.11 -15.59
CA MET A 445 -17.54 -10.91 -16.44
C MET A 445 -17.66 -9.62 -15.61
N LEU A 446 -18.48 -9.63 -14.57
CA LEU A 446 -18.56 -8.50 -13.63
C LEU A 446 -17.24 -8.28 -12.87
N LEU A 447 -16.55 -9.35 -12.46
CA LEU A 447 -15.21 -9.24 -11.85
C LEU A 447 -14.17 -8.67 -12.81
N HIS A 448 -14.22 -9.03 -14.10
CA HIS A 448 -13.33 -8.40 -15.09
C HIS A 448 -13.56 -6.90 -15.18
N HIS A 449 -14.82 -6.45 -15.19
CA HIS A 449 -15.13 -5.04 -15.20
C HIS A 449 -14.63 -4.33 -13.91
N LEU A 450 -14.91 -4.91 -12.76
CA LEU A 450 -14.42 -4.41 -11.48
C LEU A 450 -12.89 -4.30 -11.46
N LEU A 451 -12.18 -5.36 -11.85
CA LEU A 451 -10.72 -5.38 -11.85
C LEU A 451 -10.12 -4.36 -12.82
N GLN A 452 -10.79 -4.08 -13.95
CA GLN A 452 -10.40 -3.01 -14.86
C GLN A 452 -10.62 -1.62 -14.23
N CYS A 453 -11.78 -1.38 -13.60
CA CYS A 453 -12.04 -0.13 -12.87
C CYS A 453 -10.97 0.10 -11.78
N ARG A 454 -10.64 -0.94 -11.01
CA ARG A 454 -9.62 -0.85 -9.96
C ARG A 454 -8.23 -0.62 -10.55
N ARG A 455 -7.85 -1.33 -11.62
CA ARG A 455 -6.57 -1.16 -12.30
C ARG A 455 -6.35 0.29 -12.77
N VAL A 456 -7.40 0.90 -13.30
CA VAL A 456 -7.41 2.33 -13.70
C VAL A 456 -7.32 3.24 -12.47
N ALA A 457 -8.16 3.01 -11.45
CA ALA A 457 -8.21 3.85 -10.25
C ALA A 457 -6.90 3.85 -9.47
N THR A 458 -6.25 2.69 -9.37
CA THR A 458 -5.08 2.47 -8.49
C THR A 458 -3.75 2.33 -9.24
N ALA A 459 -3.71 2.71 -10.52
CA ALA A 459 -2.46 2.72 -11.29
C ALA A 459 -1.38 3.53 -10.56
N HIS A 460 -0.16 3.00 -10.52
CA HIS A 460 1.00 3.51 -9.80
C HIS A 460 0.90 3.47 -8.26
N GLU A 461 -0.15 2.87 -7.67
CA GLU A 461 -0.30 2.72 -6.22
C GLU A 461 0.11 1.32 -5.71
N GLY A 462 0.46 0.41 -6.62
CA GLY A 462 0.91 -0.95 -6.28
C GLY A 462 -0.21 -1.91 -5.87
N LEU A 463 -1.48 -1.47 -5.83
CA LEU A 463 -2.60 -2.32 -5.41
C LEU A 463 -2.91 -3.42 -6.43
N ARG A 464 -2.58 -3.23 -7.71
CA ARG A 464 -2.70 -4.25 -8.75
C ARG A 464 -1.92 -5.53 -8.41
N TRP A 465 -0.80 -5.43 -7.68
CA TRP A 465 -0.03 -6.59 -7.24
C TRP A 465 -0.85 -7.54 -6.36
N PHE A 466 -1.66 -6.99 -5.47
CA PHE A 466 -2.53 -7.79 -4.62
C PHE A 466 -3.69 -8.42 -5.38
N ASP A 467 -4.25 -7.74 -6.39
CA ASP A 467 -5.25 -8.35 -7.29
C ASP A 467 -4.65 -9.53 -8.07
N ILE A 468 -3.43 -9.38 -8.63
CA ILE A 468 -2.70 -10.46 -9.32
C ILE A 468 -2.59 -11.68 -8.41
N ARG A 469 -2.20 -11.49 -7.17
CA ARG A 469 -2.00 -12.57 -6.20
C ARG A 469 -3.31 -13.22 -5.77
N ARG A 470 -4.32 -12.42 -5.43
CA ARG A 470 -5.62 -12.90 -4.95
C ARG A 470 -6.41 -13.64 -6.03
N TYR A 471 -6.32 -13.18 -7.25
CA TYR A 471 -7.00 -13.80 -8.40
C TYR A 471 -6.14 -14.78 -9.19
N GLY A 472 -4.91 -15.05 -8.76
CA GLY A 472 -4.01 -15.98 -9.44
C GLY A 472 -3.78 -15.60 -10.92
N ILE A 473 -3.64 -14.30 -11.20
CA ILE A 473 -3.45 -13.78 -12.55
C ILE A 473 -2.02 -14.06 -13.01
N GLU A 474 -1.89 -14.68 -14.19
CA GLU A 474 -0.60 -14.87 -14.84
C GLU A 474 -0.10 -13.55 -15.46
N VAL A 475 1.18 -13.23 -15.24
CA VAL A 475 1.81 -12.01 -15.75
C VAL A 475 2.88 -12.35 -16.78
N TYR A 476 2.73 -11.86 -17.99
CA TYR A 476 3.75 -11.90 -19.03
C TYR A 476 4.60 -10.64 -18.97
N ARG A 477 5.91 -10.78 -18.78
CA ARG A 477 6.84 -9.65 -18.88
C ARG A 477 7.25 -9.49 -20.33
N PHE A 478 6.73 -8.47 -20.98
CA PHE A 478 7.09 -8.16 -22.35
C PHE A 478 8.34 -7.29 -22.43
N VAL A 479 9.16 -7.59 -23.45
CA VAL A 479 10.30 -6.77 -23.84
C VAL A 479 10.06 -6.26 -25.24
N HIS A 480 10.11 -4.93 -25.41
CA HIS A 480 9.93 -4.29 -26.70
C HIS A 480 11.20 -4.38 -27.55
N ASP A 481 11.03 -4.57 -28.85
CA ASP A 481 12.12 -4.55 -29.82
C ASP A 481 12.74 -3.13 -29.89
N THR A 482 14.05 -3.04 -29.87
CA THR A 482 14.76 -1.75 -29.84
C THR A 482 14.67 -0.98 -31.15
N LYS A 483 14.37 -1.66 -32.28
CA LYS A 483 14.24 -1.05 -33.61
C LYS A 483 12.78 -0.76 -33.97
N ASP A 484 11.84 -1.57 -33.44
CA ASP A 484 10.42 -1.45 -33.70
C ASP A 484 9.63 -1.65 -32.41
N ARG A 485 9.36 -0.57 -31.69
CA ARG A 485 8.68 -0.58 -30.38
C ARG A 485 7.25 -1.12 -30.41
N ALA A 486 6.64 -1.26 -31.58
CA ALA A 486 5.36 -1.93 -31.73
C ALA A 486 5.45 -3.45 -31.62
N LYS A 487 6.68 -4.00 -31.77
CA LYS A 487 6.98 -5.42 -31.60
C LYS A 487 7.49 -5.69 -30.19
N TYR A 488 7.06 -6.78 -29.62
CA TYR A 488 7.50 -7.24 -28.30
C TYR A 488 7.46 -8.76 -28.21
N THR A 489 8.24 -9.29 -27.29
CA THR A 489 8.30 -10.73 -26.98
C THR A 489 8.19 -10.93 -25.47
N VAL A 490 7.74 -12.11 -25.05
CA VAL A 490 7.71 -12.46 -23.63
C VAL A 490 9.10 -12.89 -23.19
N ALA A 491 9.69 -12.18 -22.23
CA ALA A 491 10.98 -12.50 -21.64
C ALA A 491 10.87 -13.43 -20.42
N LYS A 492 9.81 -13.26 -19.62
CA LYS A 492 9.55 -14.06 -18.41
C LYS A 492 8.04 -14.10 -18.14
N THR A 493 7.58 -15.19 -17.55
CA THR A 493 6.20 -15.35 -17.11
C THR A 493 6.18 -15.61 -15.60
N LEU A 494 5.31 -14.89 -14.89
CA LEU A 494 4.96 -15.19 -13.50
C LEU A 494 3.64 -15.97 -13.53
N THR A 495 3.70 -17.25 -13.23
CA THR A 495 2.49 -18.10 -13.26
C THR A 495 1.68 -17.96 -11.98
N SER A 496 0.41 -18.38 -12.05
CA SER A 496 -0.42 -18.46 -10.84
C SER A 496 0.22 -19.39 -9.82
N GLY A 497 0.36 -18.92 -8.58
CA GLY A 497 0.99 -19.71 -7.50
C GLY A 497 2.51 -19.73 -7.49
N ASP A 498 3.18 -19.01 -8.40
CA ASP A 498 4.64 -18.85 -8.37
C ASP A 498 5.10 -18.31 -7.01
N GLU A 499 6.16 -18.88 -6.46
CA GLU A 499 6.71 -18.51 -5.15
C GLU A 499 7.21 -17.06 -5.10
N HIS A 500 7.57 -16.47 -6.25
CA HIS A 500 8.00 -15.06 -6.37
C HIS A 500 6.82 -14.07 -6.36
N THR A 501 5.57 -14.53 -6.27
CA THR A 501 4.43 -13.69 -5.93
C THR A 501 4.52 -13.14 -4.51
N THR A 502 5.41 -13.69 -3.67
CA THR A 502 5.71 -13.25 -2.30
C THR A 502 7.14 -12.73 -2.24
N PHE A 503 7.36 -11.54 -1.71
CA PHE A 503 8.71 -11.02 -1.52
C PHE A 503 9.50 -11.81 -0.48
N GLN A 504 10.81 -11.92 -0.69
CA GLN A 504 11.68 -12.60 0.27
C GLN A 504 11.86 -11.76 1.54
N ILE A 505 11.93 -12.43 2.69
CA ILE A 505 12.31 -11.80 3.97
C ILE A 505 13.68 -11.12 3.82
N PRO A 506 13.87 -9.89 4.31
CA PRO A 506 15.12 -9.15 4.17
C PRO A 506 16.34 -9.92 4.68
N GLN A 507 17.48 -9.80 3.99
CA GLN A 507 18.70 -10.56 4.31
C GLN A 507 19.17 -10.37 5.77
N ASN A 508 19.14 -9.13 6.27
CA ASN A 508 19.53 -8.85 7.65
C ASN A 508 18.60 -9.53 8.68
N VAL A 509 17.32 -9.68 8.36
CA VAL A 509 16.33 -10.36 9.22
C VAL A 509 16.57 -11.88 9.20
N ARG A 510 16.85 -12.45 8.02
CA ARG A 510 17.25 -13.86 7.90
C ARG A 510 18.56 -14.16 8.63
N ASN A 511 19.52 -13.25 8.54
CA ASN A 511 20.79 -13.36 9.27
C ASN A 511 20.62 -13.30 10.79
N ALA A 512 19.55 -12.66 11.27
CA ALA A 512 19.15 -12.64 12.68
C ALA A 512 18.36 -13.91 13.10
N GLY A 513 18.14 -14.85 12.18
CA GLY A 513 17.54 -16.16 12.48
C GLY A 513 16.08 -16.33 12.06
N LEU A 514 15.41 -15.32 11.49
CA LEU A 514 14.04 -15.51 11.01
C LEU A 514 14.03 -16.37 9.74
N GLU A 515 13.12 -17.33 9.71
CA GLU A 515 12.94 -18.25 8.58
C GLU A 515 12.66 -17.51 7.27
N ALA A 516 13.39 -17.87 6.22
CA ALA A 516 13.20 -17.33 4.87
C ALA A 516 11.84 -17.75 4.27
N THR A 517 11.35 -16.99 3.32
CA THR A 517 10.25 -17.48 2.46
C THR A 517 10.80 -18.60 1.57
N PRO A 518 10.17 -19.79 1.56
CA PRO A 518 10.64 -20.93 0.77
C PRO A 518 10.79 -20.58 -0.71
N ARG A 519 11.83 -21.13 -1.33
CA ARG A 519 12.08 -21.10 -2.77
C ARG A 519 12.46 -22.51 -3.21
N THR A 520 11.75 -23.04 -4.21
CA THR A 520 12.00 -24.40 -4.74
C THR A 520 12.99 -24.42 -5.89
N SER A 521 13.18 -23.26 -6.54
CA SER A 521 14.17 -23.06 -7.62
C SER A 521 15.11 -21.92 -7.26
N ASN A 522 16.40 -22.22 -7.21
CA ASN A 522 17.48 -21.22 -7.21
C ASN A 522 17.82 -20.80 -8.63
#